data_46d22504b8a8ea89016f2c5cf1b57f6f
#
_entry.id   46d22504b8a8ea89016f2c5cf1b57f6f
#
_cell.length_a   1.000
_cell.length_b   1.000
_cell.length_c   1.000
_cell.angle_alpha   90.00
_cell.angle_beta   90.00
_cell.angle_gamma   90.00
#
_symmetry.space_group_name_H-M   'P 1'
#
loop_
_entity.id
_entity.type
_entity.pdbx_description
1 polymer ?
#
loop_
_entity_poly.entity_id
_entity_poly.type
_entity_poly.pdbx_seq_one_letter_code
_entity_poly.pdbx_strand_id
1 'polypeptide(L)'
;MARRNLKDARIIVTGASSGIGRALAIQLCQRGSHVLATARRIERLHALQDLCKSMPGKITILEGDLTNIPHRQQIVDQATSQWNALDVLINNAGAGAIGRFDGASSDRLRRVMEIDFFAPVELTRLCLPLLERGRKPAILNIGSVLSHRAVPNKSEYCAAKFAMRGWAESLRVELAAPRIEVLMLRPSTTRSEFLDALVDTKAEEKSTSVGSMLPERVAQLAISALVRSKREMILSLGGKSLVWAGRLFPRLTDRILGRFA
;
A
#
# COMPACT_ATOMS: atom_id res chain seq x y z
N MET A 1 -5.81 -1.36 -24.53
CA MET A 1 -5.51 -0.02 -23.97
C MET A 1 -4.03 0.30 -24.08
N ALA A 2 -3.65 1.54 -24.43
CA ALA A 2 -2.25 1.94 -24.47
C ALA A 2 -1.62 1.83 -23.07
N ARG A 3 -0.33 1.42 -23.00
CA ARG A 3 0.42 1.34 -21.74
C ARG A 3 0.59 2.71 -21.11
N ARG A 4 0.56 2.80 -19.74
CA ARG A 4 0.87 4.06 -19.04
C ARG A 4 2.36 4.38 -19.21
N ASN A 5 2.66 5.62 -19.59
CA ASN A 5 4.02 6.14 -19.56
C ASN A 5 4.30 6.71 -18.16
N LEU A 6 5.44 6.37 -17.59
CA LEU A 6 5.86 6.84 -16.26
C LEU A 6 6.89 7.95 -16.32
N LYS A 7 7.44 8.25 -17.49
CA LYS A 7 8.33 9.42 -17.66
C LYS A 7 7.53 10.70 -17.42
N ASP A 8 8.04 11.57 -16.59
CA ASP A 8 7.43 12.81 -16.13
C ASP A 8 6.05 12.64 -15.46
N ALA A 9 5.73 11.40 -15.01
CA ALA A 9 4.51 11.12 -14.26
C ALA A 9 4.63 11.68 -12.83
N ARG A 10 3.59 12.37 -12.35
CA ARG A 10 3.48 12.97 -11.02
C ARG A 10 2.86 11.96 -10.08
N ILE A 11 3.63 11.52 -9.09
CA ILE A 11 3.27 10.35 -8.29
C ILE A 11 3.46 10.64 -6.80
N ILE A 12 2.42 10.40 -5.99
CA ILE A 12 2.53 10.38 -4.54
C ILE A 12 2.76 8.94 -4.08
N VAL A 13 3.73 8.72 -3.18
CA VAL A 13 4.01 7.44 -2.55
C VAL A 13 3.98 7.59 -1.04
N THR A 14 3.03 6.93 -0.37
CA THR A 14 2.95 6.92 1.10
C THR A 14 3.74 5.78 1.70
N GLY A 15 4.30 5.95 2.90
CA GLY A 15 5.13 4.94 3.56
C GLY A 15 6.46 4.70 2.85
N ALA A 16 7.07 5.75 2.27
CA ALA A 16 8.25 5.66 1.42
C ALA A 16 9.59 5.49 2.15
N SER A 17 9.62 5.48 3.49
CA SER A 17 10.88 5.40 4.26
C SER A 17 11.50 4.00 4.29
N SER A 18 10.76 2.95 3.95
CA SER A 18 11.26 1.57 3.96
C SER A 18 10.46 0.62 3.04
N GLY A 19 10.92 -0.62 2.93
CA GLY A 19 10.19 -1.71 2.30
C GLY A 19 9.71 -1.42 0.88
N ILE A 20 8.46 -1.76 0.61
CA ILE A 20 7.85 -1.64 -0.72
C ILE A 20 7.77 -0.17 -1.16
N GLY A 21 7.40 0.75 -0.25
CA GLY A 21 7.26 2.18 -0.58
C GLY A 21 8.59 2.80 -1.01
N ARG A 22 9.68 2.49 -0.30
CA ARG A 22 11.03 2.94 -0.68
C ARG A 22 11.45 2.38 -2.02
N ALA A 23 11.25 1.08 -2.23
CA ALA A 23 11.59 0.44 -3.51
C ALA A 23 10.77 0.99 -4.69
N LEU A 24 9.49 1.31 -4.46
CA LEU A 24 8.63 1.99 -5.45
C LEU A 24 9.18 3.37 -5.81
N ALA A 25 9.49 4.22 -4.81
CA ALA A 25 9.99 5.56 -5.04
C ALA A 25 11.28 5.54 -5.86
N ILE A 26 12.25 4.68 -5.51
CA ILE A 26 13.49 4.49 -6.25
C ILE A 26 13.22 4.08 -7.71
N GLN A 27 12.45 3.03 -7.92
CA GLN A 27 12.19 2.51 -9.26
C GLN A 27 11.36 3.46 -10.14
N LEU A 28 10.54 4.32 -9.54
CA LEU A 28 9.80 5.37 -10.25
C LEU A 28 10.76 6.51 -10.66
N CYS A 29 11.66 6.95 -9.77
CA CYS A 29 12.68 7.92 -10.10
C CYS A 29 13.62 7.41 -11.22
N GLN A 30 14.01 6.13 -11.21
CA GLN A 30 14.78 5.51 -12.29
C GLN A 30 14.05 5.56 -13.65
N ARG A 31 12.71 5.61 -13.66
CA ARG A 31 11.89 5.73 -14.87
C ARG A 31 11.55 7.17 -15.27
N GLY A 32 12.15 8.15 -14.60
CA GLY A 32 11.95 9.55 -14.89
C GLY A 32 10.67 10.15 -14.31
N SER A 33 10.03 9.50 -13.32
CA SER A 33 8.84 10.04 -12.64
C SER A 33 9.21 11.16 -11.66
N HIS A 34 8.26 12.07 -11.40
CA HIS A 34 8.31 13.04 -10.32
C HIS A 34 7.56 12.48 -9.12
N VAL A 35 8.29 12.20 -8.03
CA VAL A 35 7.75 11.50 -6.86
C VAL A 35 7.66 12.44 -5.66
N LEU A 36 6.49 12.54 -5.03
CA LEU A 36 6.32 13.07 -3.68
C LEU A 36 6.26 11.87 -2.72
N ALA A 37 7.33 11.69 -1.95
CA ALA A 37 7.50 10.59 -1.02
C ALA A 37 7.22 11.06 0.41
N THR A 38 6.28 10.42 1.10
CA THR A 38 5.94 10.78 2.48
C THR A 38 6.06 9.62 3.45
N ALA A 39 6.56 9.88 4.64
CA ALA A 39 6.66 8.95 5.77
C ALA A 39 7.06 9.70 7.06
N ARG A 40 7.02 9.00 8.21
CA ARG A 40 7.34 9.56 9.53
C ARG A 40 8.84 9.75 9.82
N ARG A 41 9.71 8.97 9.15
CA ARG A 41 11.16 8.92 9.45
C ARG A 41 11.92 9.80 8.47
N ILE A 42 12.19 11.05 8.88
CA ILE A 42 12.80 12.06 8.01
C ILE A 42 14.21 11.67 7.55
N GLU A 43 15.02 11.08 8.40
CA GLU A 43 16.41 10.70 8.07
C GLU A 43 16.44 9.67 6.93
N ARG A 44 15.44 8.76 6.92
CA ARG A 44 15.30 7.77 5.86
C ARG A 44 14.76 8.36 4.57
N LEU A 45 13.94 9.40 4.65
CA LEU A 45 13.49 10.15 3.48
C LEU A 45 14.66 10.94 2.87
N HIS A 46 15.51 11.55 3.69
CA HIS A 46 16.74 12.21 3.20
C HIS A 46 17.66 11.20 2.50
N ALA A 47 17.94 10.04 3.11
CA ALA A 47 18.74 8.99 2.48
C ALA A 47 18.12 8.49 1.16
N LEU A 48 16.77 8.41 1.07
CA LEU A 48 16.08 8.09 -0.17
C LEU A 48 16.24 9.21 -1.22
N GLN A 49 16.14 10.46 -0.80
CA GLN A 49 16.31 11.62 -1.67
C GLN A 49 17.72 11.67 -2.23
N ASP A 50 18.74 11.47 -1.39
CA ASP A 50 20.15 11.43 -1.82
C ASP A 50 20.40 10.33 -2.84
N LEU A 51 19.85 9.14 -2.63
CA LEU A 51 19.94 8.03 -3.56
C LEU A 51 19.32 8.36 -4.93
N CYS A 52 18.27 9.17 -4.96
CA CYS A 52 17.57 9.52 -6.19
C CYS A 52 18.16 10.73 -6.93
N LYS A 53 19.12 11.48 -6.36
CA LYS A 53 19.70 12.71 -6.95
C LYS A 53 20.26 12.53 -8.36
N SER A 54 20.88 11.38 -8.64
CA SER A 54 21.48 11.06 -9.95
C SER A 54 20.53 10.38 -10.93
N MET A 55 19.27 10.16 -10.55
CA MET A 55 18.28 9.46 -11.37
C MET A 55 17.57 10.42 -12.34
N PRO A 56 17.03 9.92 -13.46
CA PRO A 56 16.30 10.77 -14.43
C PRO A 56 15.06 11.47 -13.86
N GLY A 57 14.43 10.89 -12.85
CA GLY A 57 13.25 11.45 -12.17
C GLY A 57 13.64 12.44 -11.07
N LYS A 58 12.60 13.01 -10.45
CA LYS A 58 12.76 13.94 -9.33
C LYS A 58 12.03 13.39 -8.10
N ILE A 59 12.58 13.63 -6.92
CA ILE A 59 11.93 13.28 -5.66
C ILE A 59 11.84 14.49 -4.74
N THR A 60 10.64 14.71 -4.22
CA THR A 60 10.37 15.63 -3.09
C THR A 60 9.99 14.76 -1.91
N ILE A 61 10.47 15.11 -0.74
CA ILE A 61 10.15 14.39 0.50
C ILE A 61 9.26 15.27 1.39
N LEU A 62 8.35 14.62 2.11
CA LEU A 62 7.48 15.27 3.10
C LEU A 62 7.35 14.39 4.33
N GLU A 63 7.88 14.87 5.46
CA GLU A 63 7.77 14.16 6.73
C GLU A 63 6.38 14.32 7.33
N GLY A 64 5.83 13.23 7.86
CA GLY A 64 4.62 13.27 8.67
C GLY A 64 3.94 11.92 8.84
N ASP A 65 2.98 11.89 9.75
CA ASP A 65 2.14 10.73 10.00
C ASP A 65 0.85 10.83 9.18
N LEU A 66 0.60 9.81 8.36
CA LEU A 66 -0.58 9.76 7.49
C LEU A 66 -1.90 9.76 8.27
N THR A 67 -1.90 9.30 9.52
CA THR A 67 -3.08 9.33 10.41
C THR A 67 -3.44 10.75 10.85
N ASN A 68 -2.50 11.69 10.73
CA ASN A 68 -2.72 13.10 11.06
C ASN A 68 -3.45 13.83 9.90
N ILE A 69 -4.62 14.40 10.20
CA ILE A 69 -5.44 15.13 9.21
C ILE A 69 -4.67 16.31 8.57
N PRO A 70 -4.00 17.21 9.32
CA PRO A 70 -3.19 18.27 8.71
C PRO A 70 -2.11 17.75 7.78
N HIS A 71 -1.47 16.63 8.08
CA HIS A 71 -0.44 16.08 7.20
C HIS A 71 -1.00 15.59 5.86
N ARG A 72 -2.18 14.97 5.84
CA ARG A 72 -2.86 14.61 4.58
C ARG A 72 -3.15 15.85 3.72
N GLN A 73 -3.54 16.96 4.34
CA GLN A 73 -3.72 18.22 3.62
C GLN A 73 -2.41 18.76 3.09
N GLN A 74 -1.33 18.75 3.88
CA GLN A 74 0.00 19.17 3.42
C GLN A 74 0.50 18.38 2.21
N ILE A 75 0.22 17.07 2.14
CA ILE A 75 0.55 16.26 0.95
C ILE A 75 -0.15 16.80 -0.30
N VAL A 76 -1.43 17.13 -0.18
CA VAL A 76 -2.23 17.65 -1.30
C VAL A 76 -1.79 19.05 -1.69
N ASP A 77 -1.53 19.92 -0.73
CA ASP A 77 -1.05 21.29 -0.94
C ASP A 77 0.30 21.29 -1.64
N GLN A 78 1.22 20.40 -1.21
CA GLN A 78 2.52 20.24 -1.85
C GLN A 78 2.40 19.77 -3.30
N ALA A 79 1.54 18.77 -3.57
CA ALA A 79 1.29 18.28 -4.92
C ALA A 79 0.60 19.34 -5.79
N THR A 80 -0.30 20.15 -5.23
CA THR A 80 -0.96 21.25 -5.90
C THR A 80 0.03 22.34 -6.30
N SER A 81 0.86 22.76 -5.36
CA SER A 81 1.89 23.79 -5.58
C SER A 81 2.90 23.37 -6.65
N GLN A 82 3.35 22.11 -6.61
CA GLN A 82 4.37 21.62 -7.54
C GLN A 82 3.82 21.30 -8.93
N TRP A 83 2.61 20.75 -9.02
CA TRP A 83 2.14 20.10 -10.25
C TRP A 83 0.73 20.51 -10.67
N ASN A 84 -0.10 20.95 -9.74
CA ASN A 84 -1.53 21.22 -9.92
C ASN A 84 -2.32 20.08 -10.61
N ALA A 85 -1.75 18.88 -10.63
CA ALA A 85 -2.37 17.67 -11.14
C ALA A 85 -1.60 16.43 -10.62
N LEU A 86 -2.24 15.26 -10.57
CA LEU A 86 -1.65 14.01 -10.09
C LEU A 86 -1.94 12.88 -11.08
N ASP A 87 -0.89 12.12 -11.46
CA ASP A 87 -1.06 10.99 -12.38
C ASP A 87 -1.25 9.68 -11.62
N VAL A 88 -0.60 9.52 -10.44
CA VAL A 88 -0.75 8.30 -9.65
C VAL A 88 -0.70 8.61 -8.15
N LEU A 89 -1.67 8.09 -7.40
CA LEU A 89 -1.61 7.97 -5.95
C LEU A 89 -1.28 6.52 -5.58
N ILE A 90 -0.20 6.31 -4.81
CA ILE A 90 0.17 4.98 -4.29
C ILE A 90 -0.06 4.95 -2.78
N ASN A 91 -1.15 4.32 -2.37
CA ASN A 91 -1.47 4.03 -0.98
C ASN A 91 -0.68 2.78 -0.55
N ASN A 92 0.50 3.00 0.03
CA ASN A 92 1.39 1.94 0.48
C ASN A 92 1.62 1.97 2.00
N ALA A 93 1.49 3.12 2.66
CA ALA A 93 1.59 3.18 4.12
C ALA A 93 0.64 2.18 4.78
N GLY A 94 1.10 1.54 5.83
CA GLY A 94 0.32 0.55 6.57
C GLY A 94 1.11 0.01 7.75
N ALA A 95 0.39 -0.62 8.68
CA ALA A 95 0.95 -1.29 9.85
C ALA A 95 0.25 -2.63 10.06
N GLY A 96 0.97 -3.60 10.63
CA GLY A 96 0.39 -4.88 11.01
C GLY A 96 0.03 -4.92 12.48
N ALA A 97 -0.74 -5.94 12.86
CA ALA A 97 -0.88 -6.41 14.21
C ALA A 97 -0.83 -7.94 14.21
N ILE A 98 -0.10 -8.52 15.15
CA ILE A 98 0.02 -9.96 15.33
C ILE A 98 -0.26 -10.27 16.79
N GLY A 99 -0.99 -11.34 17.06
CA GLY A 99 -1.34 -11.81 18.38
C GLY A 99 -2.81 -12.16 18.47
N ARG A 100 -3.15 -12.93 19.51
CA ARG A 100 -4.51 -13.37 19.77
C ARG A 100 -5.43 -12.17 20.02
N PHE A 101 -6.67 -12.29 19.58
CA PHE A 101 -7.69 -11.25 19.73
C PHE A 101 -8.04 -10.98 21.19
N ASP A 102 -8.14 -12.03 22.01
CA ASP A 102 -8.49 -11.95 23.43
C ASP A 102 -7.40 -11.26 24.29
N GLY A 103 -6.15 -11.25 23.84
CA GLY A 103 -5.04 -10.52 24.47
C GLY A 103 -4.76 -9.13 23.90
N ALA A 104 -5.56 -8.66 22.93
CA ALA A 104 -5.37 -7.39 22.29
C ALA A 104 -5.95 -6.22 23.10
N SER A 105 -5.29 -5.06 23.06
CA SER A 105 -5.90 -3.84 23.56
C SER A 105 -7.09 -3.41 22.68
N SER A 106 -8.07 -2.74 23.28
CA SER A 106 -9.21 -2.17 22.52
C SER A 106 -8.77 -1.12 21.49
N ASP A 107 -7.58 -0.53 21.68
CA ASP A 107 -7.02 0.50 20.83
C ASP A 107 -6.30 -0.07 19.60
N ARG A 108 -5.82 -1.33 19.67
CA ARG A 108 -5.10 -1.99 18.58
C ARG A 108 -5.91 -2.00 17.28
N LEU A 109 -7.19 -2.38 17.35
CA LEU A 109 -8.07 -2.37 16.18
C LEU A 109 -8.22 -0.97 15.59
N ARG A 110 -8.47 0.06 16.43
CA ARG A 110 -8.63 1.44 15.95
C ARG A 110 -7.40 1.95 15.24
N ARG A 111 -6.22 1.73 15.81
CA ARG A 111 -4.93 2.15 15.23
C ARG A 111 -4.64 1.46 13.91
N VAL A 112 -4.91 0.14 13.81
CA VAL A 112 -4.74 -0.60 12.56
C VAL A 112 -5.73 -0.11 11.49
N MET A 113 -7.00 0.08 11.85
CA MET A 113 -8.01 0.61 10.93
C MET A 113 -7.66 2.03 10.47
N GLU A 114 -7.15 2.88 11.36
CA GLU A 114 -6.78 4.25 11.01
C GLU A 114 -5.70 4.26 9.92
N ILE A 115 -4.58 3.56 10.13
CA ILE A 115 -3.46 3.62 9.18
C ILE A 115 -3.70 2.81 7.90
N ASP A 116 -4.40 1.67 7.99
CA ASP A 116 -4.56 0.73 6.87
C ASP A 116 -5.83 0.95 6.04
N PHE A 117 -6.77 1.75 6.55
CA PHE A 117 -8.05 2.01 5.88
C PHE A 117 -8.44 3.48 5.88
N PHE A 118 -8.69 4.12 7.03
CA PHE A 118 -9.23 5.48 7.06
C PHE A 118 -8.28 6.51 6.46
N ALA A 119 -7.03 6.52 6.87
CA ALA A 119 -6.06 7.50 6.38
C ALA A 119 -5.83 7.45 4.86
N PRO A 120 -5.60 6.28 4.21
CA PRO A 120 -5.48 6.21 2.75
C PRO A 120 -6.79 6.51 2.01
N VAL A 121 -7.97 6.19 2.58
CA VAL A 121 -9.28 6.55 2.01
C VAL A 121 -9.45 8.06 1.99
N GLU A 122 -9.19 8.74 3.11
CA GLU A 122 -9.30 10.19 3.21
C GLU A 122 -8.26 10.92 2.33
N LEU A 123 -6.99 10.45 2.31
CA LEU A 123 -6.01 10.99 1.37
C LEU A 123 -6.47 10.83 -0.08
N THR A 124 -7.04 9.68 -0.42
CA THR A 124 -7.57 9.46 -1.77
C THR A 124 -8.66 10.49 -2.10
N ARG A 125 -9.60 10.72 -1.18
CA ARG A 125 -10.67 11.73 -1.36
C ARG A 125 -10.09 13.12 -1.62
N LEU A 126 -9.12 13.54 -0.83
CA LEU A 126 -8.45 14.83 -0.99
C LEU A 126 -7.69 14.94 -2.32
N CYS A 127 -7.16 13.83 -2.84
CA CYS A 127 -6.42 13.79 -4.11
C CYS A 127 -7.30 13.73 -5.36
N LEU A 128 -8.61 13.43 -5.26
CA LEU A 128 -9.48 13.26 -6.44
C LEU A 128 -9.44 14.45 -7.39
N PRO A 129 -9.53 15.73 -6.94
CA PRO A 129 -9.47 16.87 -7.84
C PRO A 129 -8.15 16.99 -8.61
N LEU A 130 -7.03 16.53 -8.03
CA LEU A 130 -5.73 16.50 -8.70
C LEU A 130 -5.64 15.33 -9.69
N LEU A 131 -6.18 14.16 -9.34
CA LEU A 131 -6.25 12.99 -10.21
C LEU A 131 -7.10 13.25 -11.45
N GLU A 132 -8.23 13.94 -11.34
CA GLU A 132 -9.07 14.30 -12.47
C GLU A 132 -8.33 15.15 -13.52
N ARG A 133 -7.35 15.95 -13.09
CA ARG A 133 -6.45 16.73 -13.96
C ARG A 133 -5.22 15.94 -14.42
N GLY A 134 -5.08 14.69 -13.97
CA GLY A 134 -3.95 13.84 -14.28
C GLY A 134 -3.96 13.24 -15.69
N ARG A 135 -2.79 12.80 -16.14
CA ARG A 135 -2.62 12.06 -17.39
C ARG A 135 -2.82 10.58 -17.14
N LYS A 136 -3.93 10.00 -17.61
CA LYS A 136 -4.28 8.59 -17.35
C LYS A 136 -4.21 8.24 -15.86
N PRO A 137 -5.02 8.90 -15.02
CA PRO A 137 -4.88 8.86 -13.58
C PRO A 137 -5.13 7.46 -13.01
N ALA A 138 -4.44 7.14 -11.89
CA ALA A 138 -4.65 5.89 -11.19
C ALA A 138 -4.44 6.01 -9.69
N ILE A 139 -5.16 5.19 -8.95
CA ILE A 139 -4.96 4.91 -7.53
C ILE A 139 -4.45 3.47 -7.43
N LEU A 140 -3.25 3.27 -6.91
CA LEU A 140 -2.67 1.96 -6.63
C LEU A 140 -2.66 1.71 -5.13
N ASN A 141 -3.45 0.76 -4.68
CA ASN A 141 -3.50 0.35 -3.28
C ASN A 141 -2.61 -0.89 -3.07
N ILE A 142 -1.65 -0.80 -2.14
CA ILE A 142 -0.86 -1.95 -1.69
C ILE A 142 -1.64 -2.65 -0.58
N GLY A 143 -2.37 -3.67 -0.98
CA GLY A 143 -3.17 -4.51 -0.10
C GLY A 143 -2.38 -5.71 0.47
N SER A 144 -3.08 -6.82 0.65
CA SER A 144 -2.52 -8.10 1.08
C SER A 144 -3.35 -9.26 0.53
N VAL A 145 -2.77 -10.45 0.41
CA VAL A 145 -3.54 -11.70 0.19
C VAL A 145 -4.56 -11.92 1.32
N LEU A 146 -4.27 -11.39 2.52
CA LEU A 146 -5.14 -11.47 3.68
C LEU A 146 -6.42 -10.61 3.55
N SER A 147 -6.60 -9.86 2.48
CA SER A 147 -7.89 -9.25 2.10
C SER A 147 -8.85 -10.22 1.39
N HIS A 148 -8.42 -11.44 1.11
CA HIS A 148 -9.26 -12.50 0.53
C HIS A 148 -9.49 -13.66 1.48
N ARG A 149 -8.51 -13.96 2.30
CA ARG A 149 -8.58 -15.03 3.29
C ARG A 149 -7.88 -14.56 4.57
N ALA A 150 -8.64 -14.46 5.64
CA ALA A 150 -8.12 -14.17 6.98
C ALA A 150 -7.38 -15.39 7.55
N VAL A 151 -6.42 -15.12 8.42
CA VAL A 151 -5.63 -16.12 9.13
C VAL A 151 -5.64 -15.83 10.63
N PRO A 152 -5.42 -16.83 11.51
CA PRO A 152 -5.33 -16.62 12.95
C PRO A 152 -4.29 -15.58 13.34
N ASN A 153 -4.45 -15.01 14.51
CA ASN A 153 -3.52 -14.06 15.13
C ASN A 153 -3.29 -12.75 14.35
N LYS A 154 -4.16 -12.43 13.37
CA LYS A 154 -4.08 -11.20 12.55
C LYS A 154 -5.47 -10.63 12.25
N SER A 155 -6.44 -10.80 13.14
CA SER A 155 -7.85 -10.45 12.92
C SER A 155 -8.04 -8.99 12.55
N GLU A 156 -7.41 -8.05 13.27
CA GLU A 156 -7.55 -6.61 13.06
C GLU A 156 -6.92 -6.17 11.72
N TYR A 157 -5.73 -6.69 11.42
CA TYR A 157 -5.08 -6.46 10.14
C TYR A 157 -5.89 -7.02 8.97
N CYS A 158 -6.41 -8.25 9.11
CA CYS A 158 -7.28 -8.83 8.09
C CYS A 158 -8.53 -7.98 7.89
N ALA A 159 -9.19 -7.53 8.98
CA ALA A 159 -10.38 -6.69 8.90
C ALA A 159 -10.10 -5.40 8.10
N ALA A 160 -9.01 -4.70 8.40
CA ALA A 160 -8.62 -3.48 7.67
C ALA A 160 -8.33 -3.76 6.17
N LYS A 161 -7.65 -4.87 5.86
CA LYS A 161 -7.36 -5.23 4.46
C LYS A 161 -8.60 -5.72 3.69
N PHE A 162 -9.58 -6.34 4.34
CA PHE A 162 -10.90 -6.62 3.75
C PHE A 162 -11.69 -5.33 3.50
N ALA A 163 -11.70 -4.39 4.45
CA ALA A 163 -12.32 -3.07 4.29
C ALA A 163 -11.73 -2.32 3.08
N MET A 164 -10.40 -2.25 2.98
CA MET A 164 -9.69 -1.64 1.86
C MET A 164 -10.07 -2.29 0.51
N ARG A 165 -10.25 -3.61 0.49
CA ARG A 165 -10.68 -4.32 -0.70
C ARG A 165 -12.09 -3.94 -1.13
N GLY A 166 -13.07 -4.02 -0.21
CA GLY A 166 -14.47 -3.69 -0.51
C GLY A 166 -14.61 -2.26 -1.01
N TRP A 167 -13.94 -1.32 -0.34
CA TRP A 167 -13.89 0.06 -0.76
C TRP A 167 -13.28 0.24 -2.16
N ALA A 168 -12.14 -0.37 -2.44
CA ALA A 168 -11.49 -0.25 -3.75
C ALA A 168 -12.30 -0.87 -4.90
N GLU A 169 -13.07 -1.93 -4.64
CA GLU A 169 -13.97 -2.54 -5.60
C GLU A 169 -15.14 -1.60 -5.96
N SER A 170 -15.75 -0.94 -4.95
CA SER A 170 -16.79 0.07 -5.14
C SER A 170 -16.26 1.31 -5.87
N LEU A 171 -15.18 1.88 -5.35
CA LEU A 171 -14.57 3.09 -5.90
C LEU A 171 -14.17 2.93 -7.38
N ARG A 172 -13.78 1.74 -7.81
CA ARG A 172 -13.45 1.44 -9.21
C ARG A 172 -14.62 1.68 -10.15
N VAL A 173 -15.84 1.41 -9.71
CA VAL A 173 -17.05 1.63 -10.50
C VAL A 173 -17.44 3.10 -10.46
N GLU A 174 -17.38 3.73 -9.30
CA GLU A 174 -17.69 5.14 -9.10
C GLU A 174 -16.77 6.07 -9.92
N LEU A 175 -15.49 5.73 -10.00
CA LEU A 175 -14.48 6.52 -10.72
C LEU A 175 -14.31 6.15 -12.21
N ALA A 176 -15.18 5.31 -12.74
CA ALA A 176 -15.13 4.94 -14.17
C ALA A 176 -15.41 6.13 -15.10
N ALA A 177 -16.36 6.99 -14.73
CA ALA A 177 -16.72 8.17 -15.52
C ALA A 177 -15.57 9.21 -15.61
N PRO A 178 -14.89 9.62 -14.50
CA PRO A 178 -13.70 10.44 -14.56
C PRO A 178 -12.46 9.72 -15.07
N ARG A 179 -12.58 8.44 -15.45
CA ARG A 179 -11.51 7.58 -15.99
C ARG A 179 -10.30 7.41 -15.06
N ILE A 180 -10.50 7.45 -13.74
CA ILE A 180 -9.47 7.17 -12.74
C ILE A 180 -9.42 5.66 -12.52
N GLU A 181 -8.29 5.04 -12.84
CA GLU A 181 -8.12 3.61 -12.63
C GLU A 181 -7.86 3.30 -11.15
N VAL A 182 -8.57 2.32 -10.58
CA VAL A 182 -8.34 1.83 -9.22
C VAL A 182 -7.76 0.42 -9.27
N LEU A 183 -6.51 0.29 -8.85
CA LEU A 183 -5.74 -0.95 -8.88
C LEU A 183 -5.46 -1.45 -7.46
N MET A 184 -5.39 -2.77 -7.31
CA MET A 184 -5.07 -3.43 -6.05
C MET A 184 -3.95 -4.44 -6.26
N LEU A 185 -2.80 -4.20 -5.63
CA LEU A 185 -1.72 -5.17 -5.55
C LEU A 185 -1.82 -5.93 -4.22
N ARG A 186 -1.69 -7.24 -4.26
CA ARG A 186 -1.82 -8.12 -3.09
C ARG A 186 -0.56 -8.95 -2.88
N PRO A 187 0.44 -8.37 -2.22
CA PRO A 187 1.60 -9.12 -1.78
C PRO A 187 1.19 -10.21 -0.79
N SER A 188 1.93 -11.27 -0.80
CA SER A 188 2.06 -12.21 0.30
C SER A 188 3.13 -11.67 1.27
N THR A 189 3.76 -12.52 2.07
CA THR A 189 4.85 -12.11 2.94
C THR A 189 5.97 -11.44 2.15
N THR A 190 6.40 -10.27 2.62
CA THR A 190 7.49 -9.49 2.04
C THR A 190 8.57 -9.29 3.10
N ARG A 191 9.85 -9.45 2.74
CA ARG A 191 10.98 -9.10 3.61
C ARG A 191 11.04 -7.59 3.74
N SER A 192 10.46 -7.05 4.79
CA SER A 192 10.48 -5.61 5.06
C SER A 192 10.44 -5.39 6.56
N GLU A 193 10.77 -4.18 6.97
CA GLU A 193 10.63 -3.72 8.36
C GLU A 193 9.16 -3.60 8.82
N PHE A 194 8.23 -4.19 8.07
CA PHE A 194 6.81 -4.21 8.43
C PHE A 194 6.58 -4.89 9.79
N LEU A 195 7.40 -5.92 10.10
CA LEU A 195 7.37 -6.59 11.40
C LEU A 195 7.93 -5.73 12.54
N ASP A 196 8.70 -4.69 12.23
CA ASP A 196 9.21 -3.72 13.23
C ASP A 196 8.20 -2.60 13.50
N ALA A 197 7.22 -2.43 12.61
CA ALA A 197 6.16 -1.42 12.70
C ALA A 197 4.81 -2.00 13.15
N LEU A 198 4.83 -3.14 13.84
CA LEU A 198 3.61 -3.77 14.35
C LEU A 198 2.99 -2.94 15.48
N VAL A 199 1.67 -2.81 15.44
CA VAL A 199 0.88 -2.14 16.46
C VAL A 199 0.61 -3.12 17.60
N ASP A 200 0.99 -2.74 18.82
CA ASP A 200 0.65 -3.46 20.05
C ASP A 200 0.84 -4.99 19.93
N THR A 201 2.04 -5.37 19.48
CA THR A 201 2.44 -6.78 19.28
C THR A 201 3.64 -7.10 20.12
N LYS A 202 3.54 -8.15 20.95
CA LYS A 202 4.66 -8.62 21.79
C LYS A 202 5.77 -9.21 20.91
N ALA A 203 7.03 -9.06 21.35
CA ALA A 203 8.19 -9.54 20.59
C ALA A 203 8.16 -11.05 20.30
N GLU A 204 7.59 -11.83 21.21
CA GLU A 204 7.42 -13.29 21.12
C GLU A 204 6.41 -13.72 20.05
N GLU A 205 5.49 -12.84 19.67
CA GLU A 205 4.45 -13.09 18.66
C GLU A 205 4.91 -12.81 17.24
N LYS A 206 6.12 -12.28 17.05
CA LYS A 206 6.68 -11.99 15.72
C LYS A 206 6.87 -13.27 14.92
N SER A 207 6.01 -13.45 13.93
CA SER A 207 6.05 -14.61 13.03
C SER A 207 7.27 -14.58 12.13
N THR A 208 8.04 -15.67 12.08
CA THR A 208 9.03 -15.92 11.04
C THR A 208 8.30 -16.33 9.76
N SER A 209 8.38 -15.50 8.74
CA SER A 209 7.70 -15.76 7.47
C SER A 209 8.57 -16.57 6.51
N VAL A 210 8.14 -17.76 6.18
CA VAL A 210 8.75 -18.61 5.16
C VAL A 210 8.31 -18.13 3.76
N GLY A 211 9.26 -18.05 2.80
CA GLY A 211 8.94 -17.75 1.41
C GLY A 211 8.63 -16.28 1.11
N SER A 212 9.31 -15.36 1.77
CA SER A 212 9.09 -13.92 1.61
C SER A 212 9.69 -13.35 0.30
N MET A 213 8.94 -12.48 -0.36
CA MET A 213 9.37 -11.74 -1.56
C MET A 213 10.20 -10.51 -1.16
N LEU A 214 11.21 -10.15 -1.95
CA LEU A 214 11.96 -8.91 -1.75
C LEU A 214 11.10 -7.68 -2.08
N PRO A 215 11.21 -6.57 -1.35
CA PRO A 215 10.48 -5.33 -1.61
C PRO A 215 10.67 -4.81 -3.04
N GLU A 216 11.88 -4.93 -3.58
CA GLU A 216 12.24 -4.52 -4.94
C GLU A 216 11.46 -5.30 -5.99
N ARG A 217 11.25 -6.60 -5.75
CA ARG A 217 10.46 -7.44 -6.65
C ARG A 217 8.98 -7.10 -6.58
N VAL A 218 8.45 -6.84 -5.37
CA VAL A 218 7.07 -6.38 -5.19
C VAL A 218 6.86 -5.05 -5.91
N ALA A 219 7.78 -4.09 -5.75
CA ALA A 219 7.74 -2.80 -6.42
C ALA A 219 7.78 -2.95 -7.96
N GLN A 220 8.64 -3.80 -8.49
CA GLN A 220 8.72 -4.10 -9.93
C GLN A 220 7.38 -4.61 -10.48
N LEU A 221 6.74 -5.54 -9.75
CA LEU A 221 5.44 -6.10 -10.13
C LEU A 221 4.33 -5.07 -10.01
N ALA A 222 4.36 -4.21 -8.98
CA ALA A 222 3.43 -3.10 -8.78
C ALA A 222 3.50 -2.11 -9.96
N ILE A 223 4.69 -1.72 -10.35
CA ILE A 223 4.93 -0.83 -11.50
C ILE A 223 4.46 -1.50 -12.80
N SER A 224 4.74 -2.79 -12.98
CA SER A 224 4.24 -3.54 -14.14
C SER A 224 2.71 -3.59 -14.19
N ALA A 225 2.05 -3.78 -13.04
CA ALA A 225 0.60 -3.73 -12.93
C ALA A 225 0.04 -2.34 -13.29
N LEU A 226 0.67 -1.29 -12.77
CA LEU A 226 0.33 0.11 -13.04
C LEU A 226 0.46 0.44 -14.53
N VAL A 227 1.59 0.10 -15.17
CA VAL A 227 1.84 0.32 -16.61
C VAL A 227 0.82 -0.40 -17.48
N ARG A 228 0.42 -1.61 -17.10
CA ARG A 228 -0.50 -2.48 -17.86
C ARG A 228 -1.96 -2.32 -17.46
N SER A 229 -2.29 -1.39 -16.54
CA SER A 229 -3.65 -1.18 -16.02
C SER A 229 -4.29 -2.47 -15.48
N LYS A 230 -3.51 -3.30 -14.77
CA LYS A 230 -4.02 -4.53 -14.18
C LYS A 230 -4.81 -4.22 -12.92
N ARG A 231 -6.12 -4.43 -12.98
CA ARG A 231 -7.04 -4.11 -11.87
C ARG A 231 -6.67 -4.76 -10.56
N GLU A 232 -6.22 -6.01 -10.61
CA GLU A 232 -5.87 -6.79 -9.43
C GLU A 232 -4.72 -7.75 -9.72
N MET A 233 -3.79 -7.91 -8.76
CA MET A 233 -2.70 -8.86 -8.87
C MET A 233 -2.32 -9.46 -7.51
N ILE A 234 -2.49 -10.79 -7.37
CA ILE A 234 -1.94 -11.58 -6.27
C ILE A 234 -0.56 -12.05 -6.70
N LEU A 235 0.48 -11.71 -5.92
CA LEU A 235 1.87 -11.81 -6.36
C LEU A 235 2.49 -13.21 -6.21
N SER A 236 2.02 -14.04 -5.27
CA SER A 236 2.62 -15.35 -5.01
C SER A 236 1.69 -16.51 -5.35
N LEU A 237 2.25 -17.65 -5.73
CA LEU A 237 1.49 -18.88 -5.94
C LEU A 237 0.84 -19.36 -4.64
N GLY A 238 1.58 -19.34 -3.51
CA GLY A 238 1.04 -19.69 -2.20
C GLY A 238 -0.12 -18.79 -1.77
N GLY A 239 -0.04 -17.47 -2.06
CA GLY A 239 -1.16 -16.55 -1.84
C GLY A 239 -2.38 -16.89 -2.70
N LYS A 240 -2.18 -17.25 -3.97
CA LYS A 240 -3.28 -17.72 -4.84
C LYS A 240 -3.90 -19.00 -4.31
N SER A 241 -3.07 -19.98 -3.92
CA SER A 241 -3.54 -21.25 -3.34
C SER A 241 -4.35 -21.04 -2.07
N LEU A 242 -3.89 -20.16 -1.16
CA LEU A 242 -4.64 -19.80 0.06
C LEU A 242 -6.01 -19.21 -0.26
N VAL A 243 -6.08 -18.31 -1.23
CA VAL A 243 -7.34 -17.68 -1.66
C VAL A 243 -8.30 -18.72 -2.25
N TRP A 244 -7.83 -19.57 -3.15
CA TRP A 244 -8.66 -20.61 -3.77
C TRP A 244 -9.08 -21.68 -2.79
N ALA A 245 -8.17 -22.16 -1.92
CA ALA A 245 -8.51 -23.12 -0.86
C ALA A 245 -9.58 -22.57 0.08
N GLY A 246 -9.44 -21.30 0.50
CA GLY A 246 -10.43 -20.65 1.37
C GLY A 246 -11.80 -20.46 0.71
N ARG A 247 -11.87 -20.32 -0.62
CA ARG A 247 -13.13 -20.18 -1.37
C ARG A 247 -13.80 -21.52 -1.64
N LEU A 248 -13.04 -22.53 -2.06
CA LEU A 248 -13.57 -23.83 -2.48
C LEU A 248 -13.78 -24.78 -1.31
N PHE A 249 -12.91 -24.72 -0.31
CA PHE A 249 -12.89 -25.63 0.83
C PHE A 249 -12.77 -24.88 2.17
N PRO A 250 -13.73 -24.00 2.55
CA PRO A 250 -13.61 -23.10 3.71
C PRO A 250 -13.42 -23.87 5.01
N ARG A 251 -14.23 -24.91 5.28
CA ARG A 251 -14.14 -25.72 6.51
C ARG A 251 -12.81 -26.47 6.65
N LEU A 252 -12.27 -27.00 5.55
CA LEU A 252 -10.96 -27.67 5.56
C LEU A 252 -9.85 -26.65 5.80
N THR A 253 -9.92 -25.51 5.15
CA THR A 253 -8.97 -24.40 5.34
C THR A 253 -8.98 -23.92 6.78
N ASP A 254 -10.14 -23.74 7.41
CA ASP A 254 -10.28 -23.36 8.82
C ASP A 254 -9.62 -24.40 9.75
N ARG A 255 -9.86 -25.70 9.51
CA ARG A 255 -9.25 -26.78 10.30
C ARG A 255 -7.71 -26.79 10.19
N ILE A 256 -7.18 -26.55 8.99
CA ILE A 256 -5.73 -26.47 8.77
C ILE A 256 -5.16 -25.23 9.47
N LEU A 257 -5.76 -24.06 9.26
CA LEU A 257 -5.32 -22.80 9.87
C LEU A 257 -5.44 -22.80 11.40
N GLY A 258 -6.45 -23.49 11.95
CA GLY A 258 -6.61 -23.63 13.40
C GLY A 258 -5.43 -24.33 14.12
N ARG A 259 -4.58 -25.05 13.38
CA ARG A 259 -3.33 -25.63 13.94
C ARG A 259 -2.24 -24.58 14.18
N PHE A 260 -2.44 -23.36 13.68
CA PHE A 260 -1.51 -22.22 13.80
C PHE A 260 -2.13 -21.07 14.61
N ALA A 261 -3.24 -21.33 15.31
CA ALA A 261 -3.94 -20.37 16.15
C ALA A 261 -3.29 -20.21 17.53
#